data_c85d5da9e23fdf31f9e95db637e8464e
#
_entry.id   c85d5da9e23fdf31f9e95db637e8464e
#
_cell.length_a   1.000
_cell.length_b   1.000
_cell.length_c   1.000
_cell.angle_alpha   90.00
_cell.angle_beta   90.00
_cell.angle_gamma   90.00
#
_symmetry.space_group_name_H-M   'P 1'
#
loop_
_entity.id
_entity.type
_entity.pdbx_description
1 polymer ?
#
loop_
_entity_poly.entity_id
_entity_poly.type
_entity_poly.pdbx_seq_one_letter_code
_entity_poly.pdbx_strand_id
1 'polypeptide(L)'
;VPGHLLDAFLKPASVAVYGASDAPGSFAGRILENLKEGGFPGALVPVNPEHRTAGGLPCVPSLVASGQRVDLAVLAAPARTLPALVRDCAAAGVKGAVVASADGPAAQRQVTPELVAEANRAGLRLLGPGSLGVVRPSAHLNATFSAGQTLPGSLALVSQSGALCTTILDWAAERALGFSLVLAVGDEVDLDLGEVLEGVAVDEQTRGVLLYVEDVRRARSFLSGLKVAARLKPVVVLRAGRYPGPLTPPGPRGADVVFDAALARTGAVRATTVGQLFAAGQLLATGHRVGGSRLAIVTNARGPTMLALDRAVELGITLPPVSEATRAALDAGLPPAGSHLNPVDVQGDAGPERYALAVGACLRDPGFDAVLAMLAPQVPVPPLEMAERLTALARGAPTPLLACLMGGARIRPAREALARAGVPEFRSPELAVEAFGFLARYRLHQAQLLEVPGPLAPGSGPDVARARAVVQTSLGLGLSALPRKPARELLEAFGIPCRSTPTPRGGQGRELHVQVIRDPVFGPAIHFGLGGSPRTGLHETLVALPPLNAVLVRAALVGSSTEAFLREHEGARRAATEA
;
A
#
# COMPACT_ATOMS: atom_id res chain seq x y z
N VAL A 1 -10.01 -21.86 -17.71
CA VAL A 1 -8.82 -20.98 -17.58
C VAL A 1 -7.78 -21.82 -16.88
N PRO A 2 -6.53 -21.98 -17.38
CA PRO A 2 -5.48 -22.63 -16.62
C PRO A 2 -5.36 -21.92 -15.27
N GLY A 3 -5.16 -22.69 -14.16
CA GLY A 3 -5.12 -22.17 -12.79
C GLY A 3 -4.12 -21.03 -12.64
N HIS A 4 -4.48 -20.03 -11.81
CA HIS A 4 -3.57 -18.91 -11.56
C HIS A 4 -2.33 -19.41 -10.82
N LEU A 5 -1.18 -18.76 -11.07
CA LEU A 5 0.10 -19.10 -10.46
C LEU A 5 0.06 -19.26 -8.93
N LEU A 6 -0.80 -18.50 -8.26
CA LEU A 6 -0.98 -18.55 -6.81
C LEU A 6 -2.02 -19.58 -6.31
N ASP A 7 -2.73 -20.29 -7.19
CA ASP A 7 -3.80 -21.22 -6.77
C ASP A 7 -3.28 -22.31 -5.82
N ALA A 8 -2.06 -22.83 -6.06
CA ALA A 8 -1.43 -23.81 -5.19
C ALA A 8 -1.16 -23.28 -3.76
N PHE A 9 -0.99 -21.97 -3.61
CA PHE A 9 -0.79 -21.32 -2.31
C PHE A 9 -2.09 -20.89 -1.64
N LEU A 10 -3.12 -20.58 -2.42
CA LEU A 10 -4.36 -19.98 -1.92
C LEU A 10 -5.50 -20.97 -1.76
N LYS A 11 -5.51 -22.08 -2.51
CA LYS A 11 -6.60 -23.07 -2.54
C LYS A 11 -6.06 -24.50 -2.64
N PRO A 12 -5.05 -24.87 -1.84
CA PRO A 12 -4.53 -26.23 -1.88
C PRO A 12 -5.59 -27.21 -1.35
N ALA A 13 -5.73 -28.37 -1.97
CA ALA A 13 -6.54 -29.47 -1.46
C ALA A 13 -5.75 -30.34 -0.47
N SER A 14 -4.42 -30.18 -0.42
CA SER A 14 -3.53 -30.92 0.45
C SER A 14 -2.27 -30.12 0.81
N VAL A 15 -1.80 -30.28 2.05
CA VAL A 15 -0.61 -29.57 2.57
C VAL A 15 0.36 -30.57 3.19
N ALA A 16 1.61 -30.55 2.74
CA ALA A 16 2.71 -31.26 3.42
C ALA A 16 3.50 -30.30 4.31
N VAL A 17 3.87 -30.76 5.52
CA VAL A 17 4.71 -29.98 6.44
C VAL A 17 5.99 -30.74 6.70
N TYR A 18 7.10 -30.26 6.14
CA TYR A 18 8.44 -30.82 6.32
C TYR A 18 9.07 -30.34 7.63
N GLY A 19 9.79 -31.24 8.29
CA GLY A 19 10.34 -31.00 9.62
C GLY A 19 9.32 -31.13 10.73
N ALA A 20 8.14 -31.72 10.45
CA ALA A 20 7.06 -31.91 11.40
C ALA A 20 7.55 -32.61 12.67
N SER A 21 7.26 -32.05 13.85
CA SER A 21 7.73 -32.52 15.15
C SER A 21 6.83 -31.99 16.26
N ASP A 22 6.59 -32.81 17.27
CA ASP A 22 5.88 -32.43 18.50
C ASP A 22 6.79 -31.76 19.54
N ALA A 23 8.05 -31.51 19.20
CA ALA A 23 9.00 -30.84 20.08
C ALA A 23 8.53 -29.42 20.44
N PRO A 24 8.59 -29.01 21.71
CA PRO A 24 8.25 -27.64 22.11
C PRO A 24 9.05 -26.60 21.33
N GLY A 25 8.35 -25.58 20.80
CA GLY A 25 8.97 -24.51 20.01
C GLY A 25 9.27 -24.87 18.54
N SER A 26 8.83 -26.04 18.07
CA SER A 26 8.95 -26.44 16.67
C SER A 26 8.09 -25.55 15.77
N PHE A 27 8.70 -24.84 14.80
CA PHE A 27 7.96 -24.09 13.78
C PHE A 27 7.04 -24.99 12.94
N ALA A 28 7.55 -26.15 12.52
CA ALA A 28 6.76 -27.11 11.76
C ALA A 28 5.60 -27.70 12.59
N GLY A 29 5.84 -27.97 13.89
CA GLY A 29 4.78 -28.36 14.83
C GLY A 29 3.69 -27.29 14.92
N ARG A 30 4.08 -26.03 15.09
CA ARG A 30 3.12 -24.90 15.16
C ARG A 30 2.32 -24.73 13.87
N ILE A 31 2.96 -24.89 12.69
CA ILE A 31 2.26 -24.84 11.40
C ILE A 31 1.20 -25.94 11.32
N LEU A 32 1.55 -27.15 11.73
CA LEU A 32 0.63 -28.29 11.73
C LEU A 32 -0.53 -28.08 12.70
N GLU A 33 -0.28 -27.53 13.89
CA GLU A 33 -1.30 -27.12 14.85
C GLU A 33 -2.24 -26.06 14.25
N ASN A 34 -1.70 -24.99 13.66
CA ASN A 34 -2.48 -23.92 13.06
C ASN A 34 -3.40 -24.43 11.93
N LEU A 35 -2.94 -25.36 11.10
CA LEU A 35 -3.75 -25.99 10.06
C LEU A 35 -4.90 -26.81 10.65
N LYS A 36 -4.63 -27.53 11.73
CA LYS A 36 -5.65 -28.35 12.43
C LYS A 36 -6.66 -27.48 13.18
N GLU A 37 -6.17 -26.52 13.99
CA GLU A 37 -7.01 -25.58 14.74
C GLU A 37 -7.87 -24.71 13.82
N GLY A 38 -7.33 -24.31 12.65
CA GLY A 38 -8.04 -23.58 11.61
C GLY A 38 -9.10 -24.40 10.90
N GLY A 39 -9.14 -25.73 11.13
CA GLY A 39 -10.08 -26.62 10.50
C GLY A 39 -9.83 -26.83 9.00
N PHE A 40 -8.55 -26.84 8.57
CA PHE A 40 -8.22 -27.08 7.16
C PHE A 40 -8.87 -28.39 6.68
N PRO A 41 -9.73 -28.35 5.64
CA PRO A 41 -10.54 -29.50 5.23
C PRO A 41 -9.76 -30.52 4.40
N GLY A 42 -8.56 -30.14 3.91
CA GLY A 42 -7.76 -30.98 3.02
C GLY A 42 -6.86 -31.97 3.76
N ALA A 43 -6.15 -32.77 2.99
CA ALA A 43 -5.20 -33.73 3.55
C ALA A 43 -3.96 -33.01 4.14
N LEU A 44 -3.55 -33.43 5.35
CA LEU A 44 -2.33 -32.98 6.01
C LEU A 44 -1.32 -34.12 6.05
N VAL A 45 -0.13 -33.87 5.52
CA VAL A 45 0.96 -34.86 5.40
C VAL A 45 2.19 -34.37 6.17
N PRO A 46 2.38 -34.78 7.42
CA PRO A 46 3.65 -34.53 8.12
C PRO A 46 4.79 -35.30 7.46
N VAL A 47 5.89 -34.59 7.14
CA VAL A 47 7.07 -35.20 6.53
C VAL A 47 8.26 -35.04 7.47
N ASN A 48 8.74 -36.16 7.99
CA ASN A 48 9.94 -36.20 8.82
C ASN A 48 10.50 -37.63 8.86
N PRO A 49 11.75 -37.89 8.45
CA PRO A 49 12.35 -39.23 8.49
C PRO A 49 12.67 -39.70 9.89
N GLU A 50 12.78 -38.81 10.88
CA GLU A 50 13.19 -39.12 12.25
C GLU A 50 12.00 -39.37 13.19
N HIS A 51 10.78 -38.99 12.80
CA HIS A 51 9.58 -39.12 13.62
C HIS A 51 8.55 -40.05 12.98
N ARG A 52 7.89 -40.86 13.78
CA ARG A 52 6.78 -41.73 13.32
C ARG A 52 5.44 -40.99 13.26
N THR A 53 5.27 -40.01 14.12
CA THR A 53 4.07 -39.21 14.22
C THR A 53 4.40 -37.75 14.53
N ALA A 54 3.59 -36.82 14.08
CA ALA A 54 3.58 -35.41 14.48
C ALA A 54 2.17 -34.87 14.46
N GLY A 55 1.79 -34.10 15.48
CA GLY A 55 0.44 -33.57 15.65
C GLY A 55 -0.64 -34.67 15.67
N GLY A 56 -0.32 -35.89 16.11
CA GLY A 56 -1.20 -37.05 16.10
C GLY A 56 -1.46 -37.65 14.71
N LEU A 57 -0.72 -37.26 13.68
CA LEU A 57 -0.79 -37.80 12.32
C LEU A 57 0.47 -38.64 12.02
N PRO A 58 0.37 -39.72 11.19
CA PRO A 58 1.56 -40.49 10.79
C PRO A 58 2.48 -39.64 9.91
N CYS A 59 3.79 -39.68 10.23
CA CYS A 59 4.80 -39.03 9.40
C CYS A 59 5.25 -39.97 8.27
N VAL A 60 5.51 -39.35 7.12
CA VAL A 60 6.18 -40.03 6.00
C VAL A 60 7.64 -39.55 5.92
N PRO A 61 8.60 -40.45 5.48
CA PRO A 61 10.01 -40.07 5.42
C PRO A 61 10.30 -39.04 4.28
N SER A 62 9.57 -39.12 3.17
CA SER A 62 9.58 -38.17 2.06
C SER A 62 8.27 -38.28 1.26
N LEU A 63 7.93 -37.26 0.45
CA LEU A 63 6.75 -37.31 -0.41
C LEU A 63 6.92 -38.34 -1.52
N VAL A 64 8.10 -38.40 -2.14
CA VAL A 64 8.40 -39.38 -3.19
C VAL A 64 8.23 -40.81 -2.65
N ALA A 65 8.80 -41.11 -1.47
CA ALA A 65 8.71 -42.44 -0.87
C ALA A 65 7.27 -42.83 -0.47
N SER A 66 6.45 -41.85 -0.11
CA SER A 66 5.04 -42.09 0.26
C SER A 66 4.10 -42.28 -0.93
N GLY A 67 4.48 -41.81 -2.12
CA GLY A 67 3.62 -41.77 -3.31
C GLY A 67 2.41 -40.83 -3.19
N GLN A 68 2.34 -40.02 -2.14
CA GLN A 68 1.23 -39.09 -1.93
C GLN A 68 1.36 -37.85 -2.81
N ARG A 69 0.28 -37.43 -3.43
CA ARG A 69 0.21 -36.17 -4.16
C ARG A 69 -0.20 -35.04 -3.23
N VAL A 70 0.53 -33.96 -3.26
CA VAL A 70 0.32 -32.79 -2.41
C VAL A 70 0.41 -31.53 -3.27
N ASP A 71 -0.50 -30.56 -3.01
CA ASP A 71 -0.54 -29.30 -3.79
C ASP A 71 0.45 -28.28 -3.23
N LEU A 72 0.50 -28.13 -1.90
CA LEU A 72 1.33 -27.17 -1.18
C LEU A 72 2.27 -27.87 -0.20
N ALA A 73 3.55 -27.55 -0.22
CA ALA A 73 4.52 -27.95 0.78
C ALA A 73 4.94 -26.76 1.64
N VAL A 74 5.14 -26.98 2.95
CA VAL A 74 5.77 -26.00 3.84
C VAL A 74 7.08 -26.58 4.36
N LEU A 75 8.20 -25.96 3.98
CA LEU A 75 9.56 -26.42 4.30
C LEU A 75 10.05 -25.69 5.54
N ALA A 76 9.75 -26.25 6.72
CA ALA A 76 10.15 -25.72 8.03
C ALA A 76 11.26 -26.58 8.64
N ALA A 77 12.38 -26.67 7.94
CA ALA A 77 13.51 -27.52 8.27
C ALA A 77 14.83 -26.71 8.19
N PRO A 78 15.94 -27.23 8.76
CA PRO A 78 17.23 -26.56 8.72
C PRO A 78 17.69 -26.22 7.31
N ALA A 79 18.33 -25.06 7.12
CA ALA A 79 18.75 -24.53 5.82
C ALA A 79 19.53 -25.54 4.96
N ARG A 80 20.43 -26.32 5.58
CA ARG A 80 21.26 -27.33 4.88
C ARG A 80 20.46 -28.42 4.16
N THR A 81 19.23 -28.69 4.58
CA THR A 81 18.37 -29.73 4.00
C THR A 81 17.49 -29.20 2.85
N LEU A 82 17.32 -27.88 2.72
CA LEU A 82 16.42 -27.26 1.75
C LEU A 82 16.62 -27.74 0.30
N PRO A 83 17.86 -27.89 -0.24
CA PRO A 83 18.04 -28.37 -1.61
C PRO A 83 17.45 -29.77 -1.86
N ALA A 84 17.60 -30.68 -0.88
CA ALA A 84 17.03 -32.02 -0.99
C ALA A 84 15.50 -32.00 -0.88
N LEU A 85 14.95 -31.18 0.02
CA LEU A 85 13.50 -31.05 0.21
C LEU A 85 12.82 -30.42 -1.01
N VAL A 86 13.42 -29.41 -1.62
CA VAL A 86 12.91 -28.80 -2.87
C VAL A 86 12.87 -29.84 -4.00
N ARG A 87 13.91 -30.69 -4.13
CA ARG A 87 13.93 -31.76 -5.13
C ARG A 87 12.91 -32.86 -4.84
N ASP A 88 12.70 -33.23 -3.57
CA ASP A 88 11.66 -34.18 -3.18
C ASP A 88 10.26 -33.64 -3.56
N CYS A 89 9.97 -32.36 -3.27
CA CYS A 89 8.72 -31.70 -3.69
C CYS A 89 8.56 -31.69 -5.22
N ALA A 90 9.61 -31.32 -5.94
CA ALA A 90 9.58 -31.28 -7.40
C ALA A 90 9.33 -32.67 -8.01
N ALA A 91 10.01 -33.69 -7.51
CA ALA A 91 9.84 -35.08 -7.96
C ALA A 91 8.45 -35.66 -7.60
N ALA A 92 7.87 -35.23 -6.48
CA ALA A 92 6.50 -35.61 -6.06
C ALA A 92 5.41 -34.83 -6.81
N GLY A 93 5.77 -33.85 -7.66
CA GLY A 93 4.82 -33.07 -8.46
C GLY A 93 4.08 -31.97 -7.68
N VAL A 94 4.61 -31.53 -6.55
CA VAL A 94 4.11 -30.39 -5.77
C VAL A 94 4.13 -29.12 -6.63
N LYS A 95 3.09 -28.28 -6.52
CA LYS A 95 2.95 -27.06 -7.32
C LYS A 95 3.48 -25.81 -6.63
N GLY A 96 3.34 -25.73 -5.32
CA GLY A 96 3.82 -24.60 -4.51
C GLY A 96 4.57 -25.05 -3.28
N ALA A 97 5.68 -24.39 -2.94
CA ALA A 97 6.37 -24.62 -1.67
C ALA A 97 6.70 -23.31 -0.96
N VAL A 98 6.34 -23.24 0.32
CA VAL A 98 6.72 -22.15 1.23
C VAL A 98 8.00 -22.54 1.94
N VAL A 99 9.06 -21.74 1.76
CA VAL A 99 10.32 -21.95 2.47
C VAL A 99 10.29 -21.13 3.78
N ALA A 100 9.78 -21.77 4.84
CA ALA A 100 9.56 -21.18 6.16
C ALA A 100 10.72 -21.48 7.13
N SER A 101 11.97 -21.45 6.64
CA SER A 101 13.15 -21.70 7.47
C SER A 101 13.47 -20.50 8.36
N ALA A 102 13.73 -20.79 9.65
CA ALA A 102 14.16 -19.78 10.63
C ALA A 102 15.63 -19.33 10.42
N ASP A 103 16.39 -20.03 9.58
CA ASP A 103 17.83 -19.82 9.42
C ASP A 103 18.20 -18.57 8.58
N GLY A 104 17.22 -17.73 8.21
CA GLY A 104 17.42 -16.43 7.55
C GLY A 104 18.44 -16.48 6.39
N PRO A 105 19.57 -15.74 6.49
CA PRO A 105 20.57 -15.67 5.42
C PRO A 105 21.19 -17.03 5.04
N ALA A 106 21.20 -18.01 5.93
CA ALA A 106 21.69 -19.36 5.61
C ALA A 106 20.71 -20.07 4.67
N ALA A 107 19.41 -19.95 4.90
CA ALA A 107 18.39 -20.51 4.01
C ALA A 107 18.46 -19.87 2.62
N GLN A 108 18.67 -18.56 2.54
CA GLN A 108 18.83 -17.83 1.27
C GLN A 108 20.02 -18.36 0.46
N ARG A 109 21.14 -18.65 1.09
CA ARG A 109 22.33 -19.21 0.41
C ARG A 109 22.11 -20.63 -0.12
N GLN A 110 21.20 -21.40 0.47
CA GLN A 110 20.92 -22.77 0.04
C GLN A 110 19.93 -22.85 -1.13
N VAL A 111 19.05 -21.87 -1.28
CA VAL A 111 18.10 -21.81 -2.40
C VAL A 111 18.71 -21.00 -3.54
N THR A 112 19.61 -21.67 -4.28
CA THR A 112 20.36 -21.02 -5.39
C THR A 112 19.49 -20.81 -6.63
N PRO A 113 19.90 -19.91 -7.55
CA PRO A 113 19.20 -19.71 -8.83
C PRO A 113 19.04 -21.00 -9.66
N GLU A 114 20.04 -21.90 -9.60
CA GLU A 114 20.01 -23.18 -10.30
C GLU A 114 18.95 -24.12 -9.72
N LEU A 115 18.82 -24.15 -8.38
CA LEU A 115 17.80 -24.93 -7.68
C LEU A 115 16.39 -24.38 -8.00
N VAL A 116 16.23 -23.05 -8.04
CA VAL A 116 14.97 -22.40 -8.45
C VAL A 116 14.63 -22.77 -9.90
N ALA A 117 15.59 -22.72 -10.81
CA ALA A 117 15.38 -23.10 -12.20
C ALA A 117 15.03 -24.60 -12.37
N GLU A 118 15.61 -25.48 -11.53
CA GLU A 118 15.28 -26.91 -11.47
C GLU A 118 13.82 -27.10 -10.99
N ALA A 119 13.42 -26.43 -9.91
CA ALA A 119 12.07 -26.47 -9.37
C ALA A 119 11.03 -25.97 -10.39
N ASN A 120 11.30 -24.83 -11.02
CA ASN A 120 10.39 -24.23 -12.02
C ASN A 120 10.21 -25.11 -13.27
N ARG A 121 11.26 -25.81 -13.71
CA ARG A 121 11.15 -26.80 -14.81
C ARG A 121 10.24 -27.98 -14.46
N ALA A 122 10.19 -28.34 -13.18
CA ALA A 122 9.26 -29.37 -12.67
C ALA A 122 7.85 -28.82 -12.39
N GLY A 123 7.63 -27.52 -12.56
CA GLY A 123 6.35 -26.84 -12.28
C GLY A 123 6.13 -26.51 -10.81
N LEU A 124 7.18 -26.55 -9.98
CA LEU A 124 7.16 -26.16 -8.57
C LEU A 124 7.56 -24.69 -8.43
N ARG A 125 6.71 -23.87 -7.80
CA ARG A 125 7.04 -22.48 -7.48
C ARG A 125 7.36 -22.33 -6.00
N LEU A 126 8.31 -21.44 -5.68
CA LEU A 126 8.83 -21.24 -4.33
C LEU A 126 8.44 -19.86 -3.78
N LEU A 127 7.96 -19.82 -2.55
CA LEU A 127 7.70 -18.62 -1.77
C LEU A 127 8.72 -18.53 -0.61
N GLY A 128 9.46 -17.46 -0.54
CA GLY A 128 10.56 -17.31 0.45
C GLY A 128 11.95 -17.35 -0.22
N PRO A 129 13.01 -17.72 0.52
CA PRO A 129 13.09 -18.09 1.96
C PRO A 129 12.70 -16.95 2.92
N GLY A 130 12.65 -17.26 4.21
CA GLY A 130 12.29 -16.27 5.23
C GLY A 130 10.80 -15.89 5.22
N SER A 131 9.97 -16.70 4.55
CA SER A 131 8.52 -16.54 4.56
C SER A 131 7.93 -17.00 5.89
N LEU A 132 6.99 -16.20 6.44
CA LEU A 132 6.11 -16.64 7.52
C LEU A 132 5.17 -17.76 7.05
N GLY A 133 4.77 -17.70 5.78
CA GLY A 133 3.77 -18.59 5.19
C GLY A 133 2.60 -17.86 4.58
N VAL A 134 1.49 -18.57 4.48
CA VAL A 134 0.24 -18.11 3.85
C VAL A 134 -0.94 -18.37 4.79
N VAL A 135 -1.82 -17.38 4.94
CA VAL A 135 -3.12 -17.52 5.60
C VAL A 135 -4.23 -17.20 4.60
N ARG A 136 -5.20 -18.09 4.48
CA ARG A 136 -6.42 -17.89 3.70
C ARG A 136 -7.63 -18.31 4.55
N PRO A 137 -8.21 -17.39 5.34
CA PRO A 137 -9.26 -17.75 6.30
C PRO A 137 -10.48 -18.43 5.68
N SER A 138 -10.89 -18.01 4.49
CA SER A 138 -12.02 -18.61 3.75
C SER A 138 -11.78 -20.05 3.27
N ALA A 139 -10.52 -20.47 3.19
CA ALA A 139 -10.12 -21.85 2.90
C ALA A 139 -9.70 -22.60 4.17
N HIS A 140 -9.87 -22.01 5.35
CA HIS A 140 -9.41 -22.54 6.63
C HIS A 140 -7.89 -22.86 6.62
N LEU A 141 -7.14 -22.19 5.76
CA LEU A 141 -5.70 -22.37 5.57
C LEU A 141 -4.94 -21.39 6.45
N ASN A 142 -4.20 -21.90 7.43
CA ASN A 142 -3.20 -21.18 8.20
C ASN A 142 -1.87 -21.95 8.16
N ALA A 143 -1.17 -21.83 7.04
CA ALA A 143 0.13 -22.45 6.81
C ALA A 143 1.27 -21.53 7.29
N THR A 144 1.17 -21.03 8.53
CA THR A 144 2.16 -20.16 9.19
C THR A 144 2.51 -20.65 10.57
N PHE A 145 3.60 -20.14 11.12
CA PHE A 145 3.98 -20.37 12.53
C PHE A 145 3.58 -19.19 13.45
N SER A 146 2.68 -18.31 13.01
CA SER A 146 2.15 -17.23 13.86
C SER A 146 1.22 -17.77 14.95
N ALA A 147 1.06 -17.00 16.03
CA ALA A 147 0.09 -17.32 17.06
C ALA A 147 -1.34 -16.97 16.62
N GLY A 148 -2.30 -17.83 16.97
CA GLY A 148 -3.73 -17.59 16.80
C GLY A 148 -4.24 -17.72 15.37
N GLN A 149 -5.56 -17.62 15.24
CA GLN A 149 -6.27 -17.69 13.97
C GLN A 149 -6.63 -16.30 13.46
N THR A 150 -6.62 -16.12 12.16
CA THR A 150 -6.96 -14.86 11.48
C THR A 150 -8.43 -14.82 11.13
N LEU A 151 -9.11 -13.74 11.48
CA LEU A 151 -10.52 -13.55 11.11
C LEU A 151 -10.68 -13.40 9.59
N PRO A 152 -11.76 -13.99 9.02
CA PRO A 152 -12.10 -13.76 7.62
C PRO A 152 -12.48 -12.29 7.37
N GLY A 153 -12.07 -11.75 6.23
CA GLY A 153 -12.33 -10.38 5.83
C GLY A 153 -11.99 -10.12 4.37
N SER A 154 -11.84 -8.86 4.01
CA SER A 154 -11.65 -8.44 2.61
C SER A 154 -10.29 -7.79 2.33
N LEU A 155 -9.38 -7.77 3.28
CA LEU A 155 -8.04 -7.19 3.11
C LEU A 155 -7.01 -8.27 2.76
N ALA A 156 -6.15 -7.99 1.80
CA ALA A 156 -4.91 -8.74 1.62
C ALA A 156 -3.76 -8.01 2.32
N LEU A 157 -2.97 -8.74 3.09
CA LEU A 157 -1.69 -8.30 3.61
C LEU A 157 -0.58 -9.04 2.85
N VAL A 158 0.21 -8.30 2.10
CA VAL A 158 1.41 -8.82 1.40
C VAL A 158 2.64 -8.16 2.00
N SER A 159 3.62 -8.95 2.43
CA SER A 159 4.76 -8.42 3.18
C SER A 159 6.05 -9.15 2.85
N GLN A 160 7.16 -8.42 2.76
CA GLN A 160 8.50 -9.01 2.75
C GLN A 160 8.96 -9.44 4.16
N SER A 161 8.35 -8.88 5.23
CA SER A 161 8.69 -9.20 6.61
C SER A 161 7.67 -10.13 7.26
N GLY A 162 8.10 -11.33 7.62
CA GLY A 162 7.29 -12.27 8.41
C GLY A 162 6.98 -11.74 9.82
N ALA A 163 7.96 -11.12 10.47
CA ALA A 163 7.80 -10.54 11.81
C ALA A 163 6.77 -9.40 11.84
N LEU A 164 6.74 -8.57 10.78
CA LEU A 164 5.72 -7.52 10.69
C LEU A 164 4.32 -8.11 10.43
N CYS A 165 4.23 -9.20 9.65
CA CYS A 165 2.97 -9.92 9.50
C CYS A 165 2.41 -10.38 10.85
N THR A 166 3.21 -11.03 11.70
CA THR A 166 2.75 -11.48 13.02
C THR A 166 2.26 -10.33 13.89
N THR A 167 2.98 -9.20 13.89
CA THR A 167 2.60 -7.99 14.63
C THR A 167 1.27 -7.40 14.12
N ILE A 168 1.09 -7.34 12.81
CA ILE A 168 -0.14 -6.82 12.20
C ILE A 168 -1.31 -7.77 12.49
N LEU A 169 -1.10 -9.08 12.47
CA LEU A 169 -2.15 -10.06 12.80
C LEU A 169 -2.62 -9.94 14.25
N ASP A 170 -1.69 -9.76 15.18
CA ASP A 170 -2.01 -9.56 16.60
C ASP A 170 -2.83 -8.27 16.82
N TRP A 171 -2.41 -7.15 16.22
CA TRP A 171 -3.17 -5.90 16.25
C TRP A 171 -4.54 -5.99 15.58
N ALA A 172 -4.64 -6.76 14.50
CA ALA A 172 -5.88 -6.97 13.79
C ALA A 172 -6.90 -7.77 14.62
N ALA A 173 -6.43 -8.78 15.36
CA ALA A 173 -7.26 -9.56 16.27
C ALA A 173 -7.88 -8.68 17.37
N GLU A 174 -7.09 -7.77 17.96
CA GLU A 174 -7.56 -6.79 18.97
C GLU A 174 -8.70 -5.89 18.44
N ARG A 175 -8.74 -5.64 17.14
CA ARG A 175 -9.69 -4.72 16.48
C ARG A 175 -10.74 -5.43 15.62
N ALA A 176 -10.84 -6.74 15.74
CA ALA A 176 -11.73 -7.56 14.92
C ALA A 176 -11.58 -7.31 13.39
N LEU A 177 -10.36 -6.97 12.96
CA LEU A 177 -10.04 -6.73 11.55
C LEU A 177 -9.70 -8.06 10.87
N GLY A 178 -10.48 -8.44 9.86
CA GLY A 178 -10.30 -9.69 9.12
C GLY A 178 -9.53 -9.51 7.82
N PHE A 179 -8.93 -10.62 7.36
CA PHE A 179 -8.20 -10.67 6.10
C PHE A 179 -8.81 -11.68 5.12
N SER A 180 -8.72 -11.37 3.84
CA SER A 180 -8.94 -12.34 2.76
C SER A 180 -7.72 -13.22 2.56
N LEU A 181 -6.53 -12.61 2.72
CA LEU A 181 -5.24 -13.24 2.47
C LEU A 181 -4.16 -12.56 3.32
N VAL A 182 -3.26 -13.37 3.89
CA VAL A 182 -1.96 -12.89 4.41
C VAL A 182 -0.88 -13.71 3.73
N LEU A 183 0.09 -13.05 3.12
CA LEU A 183 1.17 -13.69 2.39
C LEU A 183 2.50 -12.99 2.69
N ALA A 184 3.44 -13.72 3.28
CA ALA A 184 4.79 -13.23 3.48
C ALA A 184 5.70 -13.75 2.36
N VAL A 185 6.18 -12.85 1.49
CA VAL A 185 7.01 -13.25 0.33
C VAL A 185 8.44 -13.60 0.72
N GLY A 186 8.96 -13.06 1.84
CA GLY A 186 10.35 -13.28 2.23
C GLY A 186 11.35 -12.69 1.23
N ASP A 187 12.40 -13.45 0.93
CA ASP A 187 13.55 -13.02 0.10
C ASP A 187 13.33 -13.02 -1.42
N GLU A 188 12.15 -13.38 -1.92
CA GLU A 188 11.77 -13.33 -3.34
C GLU A 188 12.77 -14.00 -4.30
N VAL A 189 13.23 -15.21 -3.96
CA VAL A 189 14.17 -15.93 -4.83
C VAL A 189 13.52 -16.45 -6.12
N ASP A 190 12.20 -16.73 -6.07
CA ASP A 190 11.38 -17.18 -7.20
C ASP A 190 10.15 -16.29 -7.37
N LEU A 191 9.08 -16.52 -6.58
CA LEU A 191 7.92 -15.64 -6.60
C LEU A 191 8.29 -14.25 -6.07
N ASP A 192 8.06 -13.23 -6.89
CA ASP A 192 8.30 -11.84 -6.51
C ASP A 192 6.99 -11.09 -6.17
N LEU A 193 7.15 -9.89 -5.58
CA LEU A 193 6.02 -9.02 -5.23
C LEU A 193 5.12 -8.70 -6.44
N GLY A 194 5.67 -8.57 -7.64
CA GLY A 194 4.90 -8.26 -8.84
C GLY A 194 3.94 -9.39 -9.19
N GLU A 195 4.43 -10.63 -9.26
CA GLU A 195 3.63 -11.83 -9.55
C GLU A 195 2.55 -12.06 -8.46
N VAL A 196 2.91 -11.85 -7.19
CA VAL A 196 1.96 -11.95 -6.07
C VAL A 196 0.87 -10.89 -6.19
N LEU A 197 1.23 -9.64 -6.50
CA LEU A 197 0.25 -8.56 -6.66
C LEU A 197 -0.68 -8.79 -7.86
N GLU A 198 -0.22 -9.38 -8.96
CA GLU A 198 -1.07 -9.77 -10.09
C GLU A 198 -2.12 -10.80 -9.66
N GLY A 199 -1.73 -11.79 -8.84
CA GLY A 199 -2.66 -12.78 -8.30
C GLY A 199 -3.67 -12.18 -7.31
N VAL A 200 -3.21 -11.30 -6.42
CA VAL A 200 -4.09 -10.59 -5.48
C VAL A 200 -5.05 -9.65 -6.21
N ALA A 201 -4.63 -9.08 -7.34
CA ALA A 201 -5.47 -8.19 -8.14
C ALA A 201 -6.76 -8.85 -8.62
N VAL A 202 -6.69 -10.12 -9.01
CA VAL A 202 -7.85 -10.89 -9.54
C VAL A 202 -8.58 -11.69 -8.46
N ASP A 203 -8.10 -11.70 -7.22
CA ASP A 203 -8.77 -12.40 -6.12
C ASP A 203 -10.07 -11.70 -5.73
N GLU A 204 -11.21 -12.33 -5.98
CA GLU A 204 -12.56 -11.77 -5.76
C GLU A 204 -12.87 -11.47 -4.29
N GLN A 205 -12.21 -12.14 -3.34
CA GLN A 205 -12.43 -11.93 -1.91
C GLN A 205 -11.66 -10.72 -1.39
N THR A 206 -10.63 -10.27 -2.10
CA THR A 206 -9.82 -9.12 -1.72
C THR A 206 -10.41 -7.83 -2.27
N ARG A 207 -10.67 -6.86 -1.39
CA ARG A 207 -11.15 -5.51 -1.75
C ARG A 207 -10.12 -4.40 -1.55
N GLY A 208 -9.09 -4.65 -0.74
CA GLY A 208 -8.00 -3.71 -0.50
C GLY A 208 -6.71 -4.45 -0.18
N VAL A 209 -5.57 -3.82 -0.45
CA VAL A 209 -4.25 -4.43 -0.27
C VAL A 209 -3.40 -3.55 0.63
N LEU A 210 -2.85 -4.14 1.68
CA LEU A 210 -1.80 -3.58 2.51
C LEU A 210 -0.49 -4.23 2.10
N LEU A 211 0.45 -3.43 1.62
CA LEU A 211 1.73 -3.90 1.10
C LEU A 211 2.88 -3.34 1.92
N TYR A 212 3.74 -4.22 2.42
CA TYR A 212 4.99 -3.85 3.08
C TYR A 212 6.19 -4.23 2.23
N VAL A 213 7.06 -3.26 1.95
CA VAL A 213 8.22 -3.38 1.05
C VAL A 213 9.48 -2.91 1.76
N GLU A 214 10.51 -3.72 1.74
CA GLU A 214 11.87 -3.37 2.22
C GLU A 214 12.80 -3.08 1.04
N ASP A 215 12.69 -3.88 -0.02
CA ASP A 215 13.54 -3.79 -1.21
C ASP A 215 12.75 -4.13 -2.49
N VAL A 216 13.12 -3.53 -3.60
CA VAL A 216 12.53 -3.83 -4.92
C VAL A 216 13.61 -4.42 -5.81
N ARG A 217 13.66 -5.75 -5.90
CA ARG A 217 14.68 -6.49 -6.65
C ARG A 217 14.39 -6.53 -8.16
N ARG A 218 13.12 -6.65 -8.52
CA ARG A 218 12.63 -6.75 -9.90
C ARG A 218 11.67 -5.62 -10.22
N ALA A 219 12.21 -4.40 -10.40
CA ALA A 219 11.40 -3.18 -10.52
C ALA A 219 10.33 -3.25 -11.63
N ARG A 220 10.64 -3.89 -12.78
CA ARG A 220 9.67 -4.00 -13.89
C ARG A 220 8.48 -4.89 -13.50
N SER A 221 8.73 -6.05 -12.89
CA SER A 221 7.69 -6.95 -12.39
C SER A 221 6.87 -6.27 -11.30
N PHE A 222 7.55 -5.66 -10.32
CA PHE A 222 6.91 -4.92 -9.24
C PHE A 222 5.98 -3.80 -9.75
N LEU A 223 6.45 -2.95 -10.68
CA LEU A 223 5.63 -1.88 -11.25
C LEU A 223 4.45 -2.41 -12.06
N SER A 224 4.64 -3.52 -12.82
CA SER A 224 3.57 -4.16 -13.57
C SER A 224 2.48 -4.70 -12.64
N GLY A 225 2.85 -5.53 -11.68
CA GLY A 225 1.91 -6.13 -10.73
C GLY A 225 1.23 -5.08 -9.84
N LEU A 226 1.99 -4.09 -9.37
CA LEU A 226 1.45 -2.99 -8.58
C LEU A 226 0.42 -2.17 -9.37
N LYS A 227 0.71 -1.88 -10.65
CA LYS A 227 -0.22 -1.16 -11.53
C LYS A 227 -1.50 -1.96 -11.78
N VAL A 228 -1.40 -3.27 -12.02
CA VAL A 228 -2.57 -4.13 -12.19
C VAL A 228 -3.40 -4.15 -10.92
N ALA A 229 -2.77 -4.38 -9.76
CA ALA A 229 -3.45 -4.40 -8.47
C ALA A 229 -4.11 -3.05 -8.14
N ALA A 230 -3.38 -1.95 -8.28
CA ALA A 230 -3.87 -0.62 -7.95
C ALA A 230 -5.00 -0.13 -8.88
N ARG A 231 -5.09 -0.63 -10.12
CA ARG A 231 -6.22 -0.33 -11.01
C ARG A 231 -7.52 -0.99 -10.59
N LEU A 232 -7.44 -2.14 -9.97
CA LEU A 232 -8.61 -2.94 -9.58
C LEU A 232 -9.02 -2.71 -8.12
N LYS A 233 -8.05 -2.41 -7.25
CA LYS A 233 -8.23 -2.33 -5.80
C LYS A 233 -7.34 -1.24 -5.20
N PRO A 234 -7.75 -0.56 -4.12
CA PRO A 234 -6.85 0.32 -3.40
C PRO A 234 -5.67 -0.46 -2.82
N VAL A 235 -4.47 0.00 -3.11
CA VAL A 235 -3.21 -0.53 -2.59
C VAL A 235 -2.51 0.54 -1.78
N VAL A 236 -2.29 0.27 -0.48
CA VAL A 236 -1.54 1.14 0.41
C VAL A 236 -0.20 0.49 0.72
N VAL A 237 0.88 1.23 0.46
CA VAL A 237 2.25 0.72 0.51
C VAL A 237 3.03 1.39 1.63
N LEU A 238 3.58 0.58 2.53
CA LEU A 238 4.57 1.01 3.51
C LEU A 238 5.95 0.53 3.08
N ARG A 239 6.89 1.45 2.87
CA ARG A 239 8.28 1.15 2.59
C ARG A 239 9.15 1.36 3.82
N ALA A 240 9.94 0.34 4.19
CA ALA A 240 11.00 0.43 5.18
C ALA A 240 12.38 0.59 4.51
N GLY A 241 13.41 0.80 5.33
CA GLY A 241 14.79 0.91 4.84
C GLY A 241 15.03 2.08 3.88
N ARG A 242 14.32 3.19 4.07
CA ARG A 242 14.43 4.40 3.22
C ARG A 242 15.83 5.00 3.23
N TYR A 243 16.51 4.88 4.35
CA TYR A 243 17.84 5.42 4.57
C TYR A 243 18.84 4.28 4.71
N PRO A 244 20.06 4.42 4.11
CA PRO A 244 21.13 3.44 4.32
C PRO A 244 21.48 3.29 5.79
N GLY A 245 21.73 2.07 6.22
CA GLY A 245 22.09 1.76 7.60
C GLY A 245 22.68 0.34 7.73
N PRO A 246 23.23 -0.01 8.91
CA PRO A 246 23.92 -1.28 9.11
C PRO A 246 23.07 -2.53 8.93
N LEU A 247 21.75 -2.38 9.10
CA LEU A 247 20.78 -3.49 8.92
C LEU A 247 20.16 -3.52 7.51
N THR A 248 20.51 -2.57 6.65
CA THR A 248 19.98 -2.55 5.29
C THR A 248 20.72 -3.57 4.42
N PRO A 249 20.01 -4.46 3.68
CA PRO A 249 20.64 -5.41 2.79
C PRO A 249 21.59 -4.72 1.80
N PRO A 250 22.72 -5.34 1.45
CA PRO A 250 23.61 -4.82 0.42
C PRO A 250 22.91 -4.86 -0.95
N GLY A 251 23.13 -3.82 -1.75
CA GLY A 251 22.62 -3.75 -3.12
C GLY A 251 22.18 -2.36 -3.54
N PRO A 252 21.90 -2.15 -4.83
CA PRO A 252 21.40 -0.89 -5.34
C PRO A 252 20.01 -0.61 -4.77
N ARG A 253 19.84 0.57 -4.18
CA ARG A 253 18.56 1.06 -3.68
C ARG A 253 18.15 2.28 -4.45
N GLY A 254 16.92 2.27 -4.95
CA GLY A 254 16.31 3.45 -5.53
C GLY A 254 16.09 4.53 -4.46
N ALA A 255 16.23 5.79 -4.86
CA ALA A 255 15.94 6.92 -4.00
C ALA A 255 14.47 6.88 -3.52
N ASP A 256 14.20 7.30 -2.29
CA ASP A 256 12.85 7.25 -1.72
C ASP A 256 11.86 8.11 -2.50
N VAL A 257 12.30 9.27 -3.01
CA VAL A 257 11.50 10.15 -3.87
C VAL A 257 11.16 9.50 -5.23
N VAL A 258 12.05 8.64 -5.77
CA VAL A 258 11.79 7.87 -6.99
C VAL A 258 10.78 6.76 -6.73
N PHE A 259 10.84 6.15 -5.56
CA PHE A 259 9.82 5.18 -5.12
C PHE A 259 8.44 5.84 -5.01
N ASP A 260 8.35 7.06 -4.47
CA ASP A 260 7.09 7.82 -4.41
C ASP A 260 6.55 8.11 -5.81
N ALA A 261 7.41 8.50 -6.74
CA ALA A 261 7.03 8.68 -8.15
C ALA A 261 6.55 7.36 -8.78
N ALA A 262 7.14 6.22 -8.41
CA ALA A 262 6.71 4.88 -8.86
C ALA A 262 5.30 4.54 -8.32
N LEU A 263 5.01 4.82 -7.06
CA LEU A 263 3.67 4.64 -6.48
C LEU A 263 2.63 5.51 -7.18
N ALA A 264 2.89 6.80 -7.34
CA ALA A 264 1.99 7.72 -8.05
C ALA A 264 1.71 7.23 -9.47
N ARG A 265 2.74 6.78 -10.20
CA ARG A 265 2.63 6.25 -11.54
C ARG A 265 1.80 4.97 -11.65
N THR A 266 1.78 4.15 -10.62
CA THR A 266 1.02 2.89 -10.59
C THR A 266 -0.38 3.05 -10.04
N GLY A 267 -0.67 4.15 -9.36
CA GLY A 267 -1.96 4.42 -8.70
C GLY A 267 -2.03 3.94 -7.26
N ALA A 268 -0.94 3.43 -6.71
CA ALA A 268 -0.85 3.05 -5.30
C ALA A 268 -0.65 4.28 -4.40
N VAL A 269 -0.95 4.14 -3.11
CA VAL A 269 -0.85 5.23 -2.13
C VAL A 269 0.18 4.86 -1.07
N ARG A 270 0.98 5.83 -0.64
CA ARG A 270 2.02 5.63 0.36
C ARG A 270 1.53 5.85 1.78
N ALA A 271 1.83 4.89 2.67
CA ALA A 271 1.89 5.08 4.11
C ALA A 271 3.35 5.25 4.56
N THR A 272 3.60 6.08 5.57
CA THR A 272 4.94 6.34 6.10
C THR A 272 5.20 5.70 7.45
N THR A 273 4.14 5.24 8.13
CA THR A 273 4.19 4.55 9.42
C THR A 273 3.30 3.31 9.42
N VAL A 274 3.58 2.37 10.30
CA VAL A 274 2.73 1.17 10.50
C VAL A 274 1.34 1.57 10.99
N GLY A 275 1.24 2.61 11.84
CA GLY A 275 -0.04 3.15 12.29
C GLY A 275 -0.91 3.65 11.14
N GLN A 276 -0.33 4.34 10.17
CA GLN A 276 -1.02 4.77 8.94
C GLN A 276 -1.45 3.60 8.07
N LEU A 277 -0.58 2.58 7.87
CA LEU A 277 -0.93 1.38 7.13
C LEU A 277 -2.14 0.69 7.75
N PHE A 278 -2.16 0.60 9.08
CA PHE A 278 -3.26 0.01 9.83
C PHE A 278 -4.55 0.84 9.75
N ALA A 279 -4.45 2.17 9.90
CA ALA A 279 -5.58 3.08 9.76
C ALA A 279 -6.21 3.00 8.37
N ALA A 280 -5.38 2.92 7.32
CA ALA A 280 -5.85 2.66 5.96
C ALA A 280 -6.60 1.32 5.88
N GLY A 281 -6.04 0.26 6.48
CA GLY A 281 -6.66 -1.07 6.52
C GLY A 281 -8.06 -1.05 7.14
N GLN A 282 -8.25 -0.37 8.27
CA GLN A 282 -9.56 -0.26 8.92
C GLN A 282 -10.63 0.34 7.99
N LEU A 283 -10.28 1.39 7.24
CA LEU A 283 -11.23 2.00 6.30
C LEU A 283 -11.40 1.15 5.03
N LEU A 284 -10.35 0.57 4.49
CA LEU A 284 -10.41 -0.30 3.32
C LEU A 284 -11.24 -1.57 3.56
N ALA A 285 -11.23 -2.09 4.78
CA ALA A 285 -12.01 -3.27 5.17
C ALA A 285 -13.52 -3.06 5.02
N THR A 286 -14.00 -1.82 5.13
CA THR A 286 -15.43 -1.49 4.95
C THR A 286 -15.90 -1.65 3.51
N GLY A 287 -14.98 -1.63 2.54
CA GLY A 287 -15.29 -1.69 1.11
C GLY A 287 -15.91 -0.41 0.55
N HIS A 288 -16.02 0.67 1.33
CA HIS A 288 -16.52 1.95 0.85
C HIS A 288 -15.59 2.55 -0.21
N ARG A 289 -16.20 3.22 -1.18
CA ARG A 289 -15.51 4.04 -2.18
C ARG A 289 -15.90 5.49 -1.96
N VAL A 290 -14.91 6.39 -2.08
CA VAL A 290 -15.17 7.84 -1.98
C VAL A 290 -15.17 8.49 -3.36
N GLY A 291 -15.99 9.51 -3.54
CA GLY A 291 -16.10 10.28 -4.79
C GLY A 291 -14.97 11.29 -4.98
N GLY A 292 -14.39 11.76 -3.88
CA GLY A 292 -13.36 12.81 -3.88
C GLY A 292 -12.71 12.99 -2.50
N SER A 293 -12.34 14.25 -2.18
CA SER A 293 -11.63 14.61 -0.94
C SER A 293 -12.44 15.55 -0.02
N ARG A 294 -13.78 15.58 -0.14
CA ARG A 294 -14.64 16.45 0.63
C ARG A 294 -15.07 15.80 1.94
N LEU A 295 -14.56 16.30 3.07
CA LEU A 295 -14.80 15.74 4.40
C LEU A 295 -15.73 16.64 5.21
N ALA A 296 -16.78 16.07 5.83
CA ALA A 296 -17.51 16.72 6.91
C ALA A 296 -16.92 16.29 8.26
N ILE A 297 -16.82 17.20 9.21
CA ILE A 297 -16.41 16.91 10.59
C ILE A 297 -17.53 17.32 11.53
N VAL A 298 -17.97 16.39 12.38
CA VAL A 298 -18.91 16.64 13.49
C VAL A 298 -18.17 16.37 14.79
N THR A 299 -18.15 17.34 15.71
CA THR A 299 -17.30 17.31 16.91
C THR A 299 -17.94 17.99 18.10
N ASN A 300 -17.57 17.59 19.33
CA ASN A 300 -17.92 18.28 20.57
C ASN A 300 -16.74 19.02 21.20
N ALA A 301 -15.61 19.15 20.49
CA ALA A 301 -14.38 19.69 21.09
C ALA A 301 -13.52 20.44 20.07
N ARG A 302 -13.24 21.71 20.35
CA ARG A 302 -12.45 22.58 19.47
C ARG A 302 -10.99 22.13 19.30
N GLY A 303 -10.31 21.74 20.40
CA GLY A 303 -8.88 21.39 20.36
C GLY A 303 -8.57 20.26 19.37
N PRO A 304 -9.19 19.08 19.50
CA PRO A 304 -9.02 17.99 18.55
C PRO A 304 -9.43 18.33 17.10
N THR A 305 -10.40 19.23 16.95
CA THR A 305 -10.80 19.70 15.62
C THR A 305 -9.68 20.45 14.93
N MET A 306 -8.93 21.28 15.63
CA MET A 306 -7.77 21.97 15.04
C MET A 306 -6.73 21.00 14.51
N LEU A 307 -6.43 19.91 15.24
CA LEU A 307 -5.51 18.86 14.76
C LEU A 307 -6.02 18.16 13.49
N ALA A 308 -7.33 17.90 13.43
CA ALA A 308 -7.95 17.34 12.22
C ALA A 308 -7.85 18.30 11.02
N LEU A 309 -8.06 19.60 11.24
CA LEU A 309 -7.99 20.64 10.21
C LEU A 309 -6.57 20.79 9.67
N ASP A 310 -5.58 20.89 10.56
CA ASP A 310 -4.17 20.98 10.17
C ASP A 310 -3.78 19.78 9.29
N ARG A 311 -4.17 18.58 9.73
CA ARG A 311 -3.88 17.36 8.97
C ARG A 311 -4.64 17.29 7.63
N ALA A 312 -5.86 17.78 7.57
CA ALA A 312 -6.64 17.85 6.34
C ALA A 312 -5.96 18.78 5.31
N VAL A 313 -5.49 19.95 5.74
CA VAL A 313 -4.77 20.89 4.87
C VAL A 313 -3.49 20.26 4.33
N GLU A 314 -2.67 19.62 5.18
CA GLU A 314 -1.44 18.94 4.76
C GLU A 314 -1.67 17.84 3.71
N LEU A 315 -2.82 17.18 3.76
CA LEU A 315 -3.20 16.10 2.84
C LEU A 315 -4.00 16.56 1.62
N GLY A 316 -4.31 17.85 1.51
CA GLY A 316 -5.14 18.39 0.42
C GLY A 316 -6.61 17.94 0.49
N ILE A 317 -7.08 17.59 1.70
CA ILE A 317 -8.48 17.27 1.97
C ILE A 317 -9.26 18.58 2.10
N THR A 318 -10.40 18.67 1.42
CA THR A 318 -11.26 19.86 1.47
C THR A 318 -12.36 19.69 2.51
N LEU A 319 -12.69 20.80 3.18
CA LEU A 319 -13.82 20.89 4.09
C LEU A 319 -14.82 21.92 3.55
N PRO A 320 -15.65 21.55 2.56
CA PRO A 320 -16.63 22.50 1.99
C PRO A 320 -17.68 22.88 3.03
N PRO A 321 -18.36 24.03 2.89
CA PRO A 321 -19.50 24.37 3.74
C PRO A 321 -20.62 23.32 3.54
N VAL A 322 -21.45 23.15 4.57
CA VAL A 322 -22.68 22.36 4.47
C VAL A 322 -23.66 23.00 3.47
N SER A 323 -24.49 22.17 2.83
CA SER A 323 -25.55 22.66 1.96
C SER A 323 -26.62 23.46 2.76
N GLU A 324 -27.41 24.30 2.08
CA GLU A 324 -28.49 25.06 2.74
C GLU A 324 -29.51 24.15 3.42
N ALA A 325 -29.85 23.02 2.81
CA ALA A 325 -30.76 22.03 3.41
C ALA A 325 -30.17 21.40 4.69
N THR A 326 -28.89 21.06 4.65
CA THR A 326 -28.18 20.54 5.84
C THR A 326 -28.08 21.60 6.92
N ARG A 327 -27.78 22.84 6.55
CA ARG A 327 -27.71 23.95 7.49
C ARG A 327 -29.05 24.21 8.16
N ALA A 328 -30.15 24.24 7.42
CA ALA A 328 -31.48 24.41 7.97
C ALA A 328 -31.84 23.29 8.97
N ALA A 329 -31.45 22.04 8.69
CA ALA A 329 -31.65 20.93 9.60
C ALA A 329 -30.80 21.06 10.90
N LEU A 330 -29.55 21.54 10.77
CA LEU A 330 -28.70 21.83 11.92
C LEU A 330 -29.21 23.00 12.75
N ASP A 331 -29.64 24.08 12.11
CA ASP A 331 -30.20 25.29 12.79
C ASP A 331 -31.47 24.96 13.57
N ALA A 332 -32.28 24.01 13.09
CA ALA A 332 -33.48 23.57 13.76
C ALA A 332 -33.24 22.66 14.98
N GLY A 333 -32.12 21.91 15.00
CA GLY A 333 -31.87 20.87 16.00
C GLY A 333 -30.66 21.07 16.88
N LEU A 334 -29.78 22.01 16.59
CA LEU A 334 -28.59 22.32 17.38
C LEU A 334 -28.76 23.65 18.17
N PRO A 335 -28.10 23.79 19.33
CA PRO A 335 -28.04 25.06 20.03
C PRO A 335 -27.34 26.14 19.18
N PRO A 336 -27.80 27.41 19.22
CA PRO A 336 -27.26 28.49 18.40
C PRO A 336 -25.81 28.90 18.72
N ALA A 337 -25.29 28.44 19.87
CA ALA A 337 -23.93 28.76 20.32
C ALA A 337 -22.84 27.91 19.66
N GLY A 338 -23.19 26.81 18.97
CA GLY A 338 -22.27 25.96 18.22
C GLY A 338 -22.03 26.43 16.78
N SER A 339 -21.05 25.87 16.10
CA SER A 339 -20.86 26.06 14.66
C SER A 339 -21.79 25.11 13.90
N HIS A 340 -22.67 25.65 13.08
CA HIS A 340 -23.51 24.89 12.14
C HIS A 340 -22.91 24.87 10.71
N LEU A 341 -21.64 25.25 10.59
CA LEU A 341 -20.82 25.12 9.40
C LEU A 341 -19.98 23.84 9.46
N ASN A 342 -19.14 23.61 8.47
CA ASN A 342 -18.17 22.52 8.52
C ASN A 342 -16.80 23.07 8.99
N PRO A 343 -16.27 22.66 10.14
CA PRO A 343 -16.76 21.64 11.11
C PRO A 343 -18.03 22.03 11.87
N VAL A 344 -18.92 21.04 12.07
CA VAL A 344 -20.14 21.17 12.87
C VAL A 344 -19.79 20.94 14.34
N ASP A 345 -19.99 21.97 15.19
CA ASP A 345 -19.77 21.88 16.64
C ASP A 345 -21.08 21.59 17.36
N VAL A 346 -21.23 20.37 17.86
CA VAL A 346 -22.40 19.94 18.64
C VAL A 346 -22.31 20.30 20.12
N GLN A 347 -21.23 20.92 20.54
CA GLN A 347 -20.89 21.36 21.91
C GLN A 347 -20.54 20.22 22.88
N GLY A 348 -19.81 20.59 23.97
CA GLY A 348 -19.25 19.65 24.92
C GLY A 348 -20.28 18.84 25.73
N ASP A 349 -21.50 19.32 25.84
CA ASP A 349 -22.63 18.68 26.54
C ASP A 349 -23.52 17.82 25.64
N ALA A 350 -23.14 17.66 24.34
CA ALA A 350 -23.95 16.97 23.35
C ALA A 350 -24.19 15.51 23.71
N GLY A 351 -25.45 15.13 23.88
CA GLY A 351 -25.88 13.74 24.01
C GLY A 351 -25.94 13.00 22.67
N PRO A 352 -26.22 11.68 22.70
CA PRO A 352 -26.27 10.83 21.50
C PRO A 352 -27.25 11.31 20.43
N GLU A 353 -28.40 11.88 20.81
CA GLU A 353 -29.42 12.40 19.89
C GLU A 353 -28.89 13.59 19.08
N ARG A 354 -28.19 14.52 19.75
CA ARG A 354 -27.63 15.71 19.10
C ARG A 354 -26.54 15.32 18.08
N TYR A 355 -25.71 14.34 18.43
CA TYR A 355 -24.75 13.77 17.48
C TYR A 355 -25.43 13.06 16.31
N ALA A 356 -26.45 12.23 16.60
CA ALA A 356 -27.17 11.51 15.56
C ALA A 356 -27.84 12.45 14.57
N LEU A 357 -28.39 13.57 15.02
CA LEU A 357 -28.96 14.60 14.19
C LEU A 357 -27.89 15.20 13.27
N ALA A 358 -26.78 15.68 13.82
CA ALA A 358 -25.73 16.35 13.07
C ALA A 358 -25.04 15.42 12.09
N VAL A 359 -24.64 14.23 12.54
CA VAL A 359 -24.01 13.20 11.69
C VAL A 359 -24.96 12.74 10.60
N GLY A 360 -26.24 12.49 10.92
CA GLY A 360 -27.26 12.08 9.97
C GLY A 360 -27.54 13.16 8.90
N ALA A 361 -27.53 14.45 9.27
CA ALA A 361 -27.64 15.54 8.32
C ALA A 361 -26.44 15.58 7.35
N CYS A 362 -25.23 15.46 7.86
CA CYS A 362 -24.02 15.44 7.04
C CYS A 362 -23.93 14.19 6.13
N LEU A 363 -24.36 13.02 6.59
CA LEU A 363 -24.38 11.78 5.77
C LEU A 363 -25.33 11.86 4.58
N ARG A 364 -26.37 12.67 4.68
CA ARG A 364 -27.33 12.91 3.57
C ARG A 364 -26.94 14.06 2.64
N ASP A 365 -25.92 14.83 3.02
CA ASP A 365 -25.45 15.98 2.21
C ASP A 365 -24.58 15.49 1.05
N PRO A 366 -24.98 15.72 -0.22
CA PRO A 366 -24.21 15.31 -1.38
C PRO A 366 -22.90 16.10 -1.55
N GLY A 367 -22.71 17.16 -0.77
CA GLY A 367 -21.48 17.94 -0.71
C GLY A 367 -20.28 17.20 -0.11
N PHE A 368 -20.51 16.06 0.54
CA PHE A 368 -19.46 15.32 1.26
C PHE A 368 -19.20 13.93 0.67
N ASP A 369 -17.93 13.53 0.71
CA ASP A 369 -17.46 12.20 0.32
C ASP A 369 -17.24 11.27 1.51
N ALA A 370 -17.15 11.85 2.72
CA ALA A 370 -17.10 11.12 4.00
C ALA A 370 -17.53 12.04 5.15
N VAL A 371 -17.95 11.44 6.26
CA VAL A 371 -18.26 12.14 7.52
C VAL A 371 -17.39 11.58 8.64
N LEU A 372 -16.69 12.45 9.37
CA LEU A 372 -15.90 12.13 10.55
C LEU A 372 -16.63 12.60 11.81
N ALA A 373 -17.10 11.66 12.62
CA ALA A 373 -17.67 11.94 13.94
C ALA A 373 -16.57 11.85 15.00
N MET A 374 -16.25 12.96 15.66
CA MET A 374 -15.22 13.05 16.69
C MET A 374 -15.83 13.24 18.07
N LEU A 375 -15.41 12.42 19.04
CA LEU A 375 -15.85 12.50 20.42
C LEU A 375 -14.68 12.67 21.39
N ALA A 376 -14.63 13.82 22.06
CA ALA A 376 -13.87 14.00 23.29
C ALA A 376 -14.76 13.60 24.48
N PRO A 377 -14.35 12.65 25.34
CA PRO A 377 -15.21 12.09 26.37
C PRO A 377 -15.39 13.06 27.55
N GLN A 378 -16.33 13.96 27.40
CA GLN A 378 -16.75 14.84 28.48
C GLN A 378 -17.89 14.18 29.29
N VAL A 379 -18.01 14.53 30.58
CA VAL A 379 -19.16 14.15 31.37
C VAL A 379 -20.26 15.18 31.05
N PRO A 380 -21.47 14.79 30.61
CA PRO A 380 -22.17 13.52 30.83
C PRO A 380 -22.39 12.64 29.60
N VAL A 381 -21.55 12.72 28.56
CA VAL A 381 -21.77 11.98 27.30
C VAL A 381 -21.57 10.47 27.48
N PRO A 382 -22.58 9.61 27.24
CA PRO A 382 -22.46 8.14 27.31
C PRO A 382 -21.82 7.59 26.02
N PRO A 383 -20.52 7.15 26.04
CA PRO A 383 -19.82 6.78 24.82
C PRO A 383 -20.40 5.55 24.11
N LEU A 384 -20.91 4.57 24.87
CA LEU A 384 -21.46 3.34 24.29
C LEU A 384 -22.75 3.62 23.51
N GLU A 385 -23.69 4.38 24.10
CA GLU A 385 -24.92 4.78 23.43
C GLU A 385 -24.62 5.61 22.16
N MET A 386 -23.60 6.48 22.25
CA MET A 386 -23.10 7.22 21.08
C MET A 386 -22.66 6.27 19.96
N ALA A 387 -21.86 5.25 20.29
CA ALA A 387 -21.41 4.26 19.32
C ALA A 387 -22.57 3.48 18.68
N GLU A 388 -23.60 3.14 19.46
CA GLU A 388 -24.82 2.48 18.97
C GLU A 388 -25.58 3.35 17.97
N ARG A 389 -25.73 4.66 18.26
CA ARG A 389 -26.36 5.62 17.35
C ARG A 389 -25.56 5.80 16.05
N LEU A 390 -24.23 5.96 16.16
CA LEU A 390 -23.35 6.05 15.01
C LEU A 390 -23.42 4.79 14.15
N THR A 391 -23.45 3.61 14.78
CA THR A 391 -23.63 2.32 14.10
C THR A 391 -24.95 2.27 13.32
N ALA A 392 -26.04 2.71 13.93
CA ALA A 392 -27.34 2.74 13.27
C ALA A 392 -27.35 3.66 12.03
N LEU A 393 -26.69 4.81 12.12
CA LEU A 393 -26.56 5.77 11.01
C LEU A 393 -25.65 5.24 9.90
N ALA A 394 -24.58 4.52 10.24
CA ALA A 394 -23.65 3.97 9.25
C ALA A 394 -24.27 2.85 8.40
N ARG A 395 -25.26 2.13 8.93
CA ARG A 395 -25.95 1.04 8.23
C ARG A 395 -26.69 1.55 6.99
N GLY A 396 -26.20 1.14 5.82
CA GLY A 396 -26.83 1.52 4.54
C GLY A 396 -26.56 2.96 4.09
N ALA A 397 -25.76 3.72 4.82
CA ALA A 397 -25.35 5.06 4.38
C ALA A 397 -24.44 4.94 3.13
N PRO A 398 -24.73 5.69 2.05
CA PRO A 398 -23.88 5.69 0.85
C PRO A 398 -22.54 6.37 1.11
N THR A 399 -22.51 7.32 2.03
CA THR A 399 -21.33 8.08 2.45
C THR A 399 -20.68 7.39 3.65
N PRO A 400 -19.38 7.07 3.63
CA PRO A 400 -18.71 6.42 4.74
C PRO A 400 -18.69 7.30 5.98
N LEU A 401 -19.02 6.68 7.13
CA LEU A 401 -18.87 7.27 8.46
C LEU A 401 -17.59 6.76 9.09
N LEU A 402 -16.73 7.68 9.49
CA LEU A 402 -15.55 7.43 10.31
C LEU A 402 -15.82 7.93 11.73
N ALA A 403 -15.36 7.20 12.74
CA ALA A 403 -15.46 7.60 14.13
C ALA A 403 -14.08 7.84 14.74
N CYS A 404 -13.90 8.95 15.44
CA CYS A 404 -12.71 9.20 16.26
C CYS A 404 -13.13 9.38 17.72
N LEU A 405 -13.04 8.29 18.49
CA LEU A 405 -13.38 8.28 19.89
C LEU A 405 -12.11 8.39 20.74
N MET A 406 -11.80 9.59 21.22
CA MET A 406 -10.60 9.86 22.01
C MET A 406 -10.75 9.38 23.45
N GLY A 407 -9.65 9.01 24.09
CA GLY A 407 -9.62 8.58 25.48
C GLY A 407 -9.15 7.14 25.68
N GLY A 408 -9.22 6.65 26.90
CA GLY A 408 -8.70 5.35 27.33
C GLY A 408 -9.79 4.32 27.68
N ALA A 409 -9.74 3.80 28.91
CA ALA A 409 -10.58 2.68 29.37
C ALA A 409 -12.10 2.97 29.27
N ARG A 410 -12.53 4.18 29.56
CA ARG A 410 -13.95 4.58 29.46
C ARG A 410 -14.55 4.46 28.06
N ILE A 411 -13.72 4.64 27.04
CA ILE A 411 -14.13 4.63 25.62
C ILE A 411 -14.03 3.22 25.01
N ARG A 412 -13.28 2.31 25.62
CA ARG A 412 -13.04 0.97 25.08
C ARG A 412 -14.33 0.23 24.68
N PRO A 413 -15.39 0.14 25.51
CA PRO A 413 -16.63 -0.56 25.12
C PRO A 413 -17.29 0.04 23.87
N ALA A 414 -17.23 1.35 23.71
CA ALA A 414 -17.77 2.05 22.54
C ALA A 414 -16.98 1.72 21.25
N ARG A 415 -15.64 1.69 21.35
CA ARG A 415 -14.77 1.29 20.24
C ARG A 415 -15.01 -0.14 19.80
N GLU A 416 -15.13 -1.06 20.77
CA GLU A 416 -15.44 -2.47 20.49
C GLU A 416 -16.81 -2.64 19.83
N ALA A 417 -17.80 -1.82 20.20
CA ALA A 417 -19.11 -1.81 19.57
C ALA A 417 -19.03 -1.34 18.11
N LEU A 418 -18.31 -0.25 17.83
CA LEU A 418 -18.08 0.26 16.47
C LEU A 418 -17.31 -0.75 15.62
N ALA A 419 -16.23 -1.35 16.14
CA ALA A 419 -15.44 -2.34 15.44
C ALA A 419 -16.28 -3.57 15.05
N ARG A 420 -17.08 -4.12 15.97
CA ARG A 420 -18.01 -5.23 15.68
C ARG A 420 -19.07 -4.88 14.65
N ALA A 421 -19.45 -3.62 14.57
CA ALA A 421 -20.39 -3.13 13.57
C ALA A 421 -19.77 -2.77 12.22
N GLY A 422 -18.45 -2.89 12.09
CA GLY A 422 -17.71 -2.55 10.87
C GLY A 422 -17.57 -1.03 10.62
N VAL A 423 -17.78 -0.20 11.65
CA VAL A 423 -17.53 1.24 11.57
C VAL A 423 -16.07 1.52 11.93
N PRO A 424 -15.27 2.08 10.98
CA PRO A 424 -13.87 2.36 11.25
C PRO A 424 -13.71 3.39 12.37
N GLU A 425 -12.89 3.03 13.36
CA GLU A 425 -12.67 3.81 14.58
C GLU A 425 -11.19 4.12 14.76
N PHE A 426 -10.90 5.38 15.08
CA PHE A 426 -9.56 5.91 15.23
C PHE A 426 -9.36 6.53 16.61
N ARG A 427 -8.13 6.45 17.13
CA ARG A 427 -7.79 6.96 18.47
C ARG A 427 -7.34 8.41 18.46
N SER A 428 -6.99 8.95 17.28
CA SER A 428 -6.63 10.36 17.12
C SER A 428 -7.27 10.96 15.88
N PRO A 429 -7.51 12.28 15.88
CA PRO A 429 -8.05 13.01 14.74
C PRO A 429 -7.20 12.86 13.48
N GLU A 430 -5.88 12.92 13.64
CA GLU A 430 -4.92 12.85 12.54
C GLU A 430 -5.02 11.50 11.81
N LEU A 431 -5.06 10.37 12.56
CA LEU A 431 -5.20 9.04 11.97
C LEU A 431 -6.53 8.87 11.23
N ALA A 432 -7.63 9.46 11.74
CA ALA A 432 -8.92 9.42 11.07
C ALA A 432 -8.90 10.16 9.73
N VAL A 433 -8.32 11.37 9.72
CA VAL A 433 -8.15 12.19 8.51
C VAL A 433 -7.19 11.51 7.52
N GLU A 434 -6.10 10.92 8.01
CA GLU A 434 -5.16 10.14 7.19
C GLU A 434 -5.83 8.94 6.53
N ALA A 435 -6.64 8.19 7.26
CA ALA A 435 -7.37 7.05 6.72
C ALA A 435 -8.27 7.47 5.55
N PHE A 436 -9.04 8.54 5.70
CA PHE A 436 -9.82 9.10 4.60
C PHE A 436 -8.93 9.59 3.45
N GLY A 437 -7.82 10.25 3.77
CA GLY A 437 -6.83 10.74 2.80
C GLY A 437 -6.26 9.65 1.89
N PHE A 438 -6.11 8.42 2.38
CA PHE A 438 -5.67 7.29 1.55
C PHE A 438 -6.71 6.96 0.46
N LEU A 439 -8.00 6.90 0.79
CA LEU A 439 -9.04 6.66 -0.20
C LEU A 439 -9.20 7.82 -1.18
N ALA A 440 -9.16 9.05 -0.68
CA ALA A 440 -9.25 10.25 -1.52
C ALA A 440 -8.08 10.32 -2.53
N ARG A 441 -6.86 10.05 -2.06
CA ARG A 441 -5.66 10.01 -2.91
C ARG A 441 -5.70 8.84 -3.90
N TYR A 442 -6.14 7.67 -3.47
CA TYR A 442 -6.37 6.55 -4.39
C TYR A 442 -7.35 6.94 -5.50
N ARG A 443 -8.47 7.58 -5.17
CA ARG A 443 -9.46 8.05 -6.15
C ARG A 443 -8.85 9.06 -7.13
N LEU A 444 -8.05 9.99 -6.63
CA LEU A 444 -7.34 10.97 -7.46
C LEU A 444 -6.38 10.26 -8.44
N HIS A 445 -5.56 9.33 -7.95
CA HIS A 445 -4.65 8.55 -8.79
C HIS A 445 -5.41 7.75 -9.86
N GLN A 446 -6.56 7.15 -9.53
CA GLN A 446 -7.40 6.46 -10.52
C GLN A 446 -7.89 7.39 -11.62
N ALA A 447 -8.36 8.60 -11.28
CA ALA A 447 -8.78 9.59 -12.25
C ALA A 447 -7.62 9.97 -13.20
N GLN A 448 -6.43 10.18 -12.65
CA GLN A 448 -5.23 10.50 -13.43
C GLN A 448 -4.78 9.38 -14.36
N LEU A 449 -4.92 8.10 -13.94
CA LEU A 449 -4.57 6.95 -14.76
C LEU A 449 -5.55 6.68 -15.90
N LEU A 450 -6.78 7.14 -15.79
CA LEU A 450 -7.82 7.01 -16.82
C LEU A 450 -7.77 8.14 -17.85
N GLU A 451 -7.06 9.23 -17.57
CA GLU A 451 -6.95 10.37 -18.47
C GLU A 451 -6.08 10.02 -19.68
N VAL A 452 -6.68 10.06 -20.86
CA VAL A 452 -6.00 9.80 -22.12
C VAL A 452 -5.28 11.09 -22.55
N PRO A 453 -3.97 11.05 -22.85
CA PRO A 453 -3.29 12.21 -23.39
C PRO A 453 -3.98 12.70 -24.66
N GLY A 454 -4.19 14.00 -24.78
CA GLY A 454 -4.68 14.60 -26.02
C GLY A 454 -3.72 14.30 -27.19
N PRO A 455 -4.19 14.42 -28.44
CA PRO A 455 -3.31 14.26 -29.59
C PRO A 455 -2.18 15.28 -29.50
N LEU A 456 -0.97 14.85 -29.86
CA LEU A 456 0.15 15.77 -30.03
C LEU A 456 -0.25 16.83 -31.06
N ALA A 457 0.02 18.11 -30.77
CA ALA A 457 -0.24 19.18 -31.72
C ALA A 457 0.36 18.85 -33.10
N PRO A 458 -0.34 19.13 -34.22
CA PRO A 458 0.20 18.91 -35.54
C PRO A 458 1.39 19.86 -35.75
N GLY A 459 2.58 19.32 -35.55
CA GLY A 459 3.87 19.95 -35.71
C GLY A 459 4.89 18.89 -36.05
N SER A 460 6.02 19.23 -36.60
CA SER A 460 7.11 18.29 -36.85
C SER A 460 7.42 17.54 -35.55
N GLY A 461 7.13 16.22 -35.52
CA GLY A 461 7.50 15.37 -34.40
C GLY A 461 9.00 15.48 -34.13
N PRO A 462 9.47 15.05 -32.95
CA PRO A 462 10.90 15.13 -32.61
C PRO A 462 11.75 14.40 -33.69
N ASP A 463 12.87 15.00 -34.07
CA ASP A 463 13.86 14.36 -34.94
C ASP A 463 14.62 13.28 -34.17
N VAL A 464 13.97 12.12 -34.02
CA VAL A 464 14.50 10.98 -33.27
C VAL A 464 15.79 10.44 -33.88
N ALA A 465 15.97 10.56 -35.22
CA ALA A 465 17.18 10.11 -35.90
C ALA A 465 18.37 10.97 -35.49
N ARG A 466 18.22 12.29 -35.53
CA ARG A 466 19.26 13.24 -35.10
C ARG A 466 19.56 13.07 -33.59
N ALA A 467 18.56 12.95 -32.77
CA ALA A 467 18.71 12.73 -31.34
C ALA A 467 19.50 11.45 -31.03
N ARG A 468 19.18 10.36 -31.71
CA ARG A 468 19.88 9.07 -31.60
C ARG A 468 21.34 9.16 -32.05
N ALA A 469 21.62 9.85 -33.15
CA ALA A 469 22.98 10.06 -33.63
C ALA A 469 23.85 10.80 -32.62
N VAL A 470 23.32 11.89 -31.99
CA VAL A 470 24.03 12.63 -30.92
C VAL A 470 24.38 11.71 -29.76
N VAL A 471 23.41 10.90 -29.28
CA VAL A 471 23.64 9.97 -28.18
C VAL A 471 24.66 8.90 -28.52
N GLN A 472 24.54 8.25 -29.70
CA GLN A 472 25.47 7.20 -30.14
C GLN A 472 26.88 7.71 -30.30
N THR A 473 27.06 8.90 -30.90
CA THR A 473 28.38 9.52 -31.06
C THR A 473 29.03 9.79 -29.69
N SER A 474 28.25 10.30 -28.76
CA SER A 474 28.75 10.61 -27.41
C SER A 474 29.11 9.35 -26.61
N LEU A 475 28.33 8.30 -26.74
CA LEU A 475 28.63 6.97 -26.13
C LEU A 475 29.88 6.35 -26.78
N GLY A 476 30.03 6.45 -28.12
CA GLY A 476 31.22 5.99 -28.81
C GLY A 476 32.52 6.69 -28.41
N LEU A 477 32.42 7.93 -27.93
CA LEU A 477 33.53 8.69 -27.35
C LEU A 477 33.74 8.40 -25.86
N GLY A 478 32.99 7.49 -25.24
CA GLY A 478 33.10 7.12 -23.83
C GLY A 478 32.60 8.21 -22.85
N LEU A 479 31.80 9.16 -23.32
CA LEU A 479 31.33 10.27 -22.48
C LEU A 479 30.23 9.78 -21.54
N SER A 480 30.39 10.08 -20.25
CA SER A 480 29.39 9.84 -19.21
C SER A 480 28.34 10.95 -19.10
N ALA A 481 28.63 12.12 -19.69
CA ALA A 481 27.74 13.28 -19.75
C ALA A 481 27.89 14.00 -21.09
N LEU A 482 26.81 14.56 -21.62
CA LEU A 482 26.83 15.32 -22.85
C LEU A 482 27.49 16.71 -22.62
N PRO A 483 28.52 17.07 -23.39
CA PRO A 483 29.02 18.45 -23.43
C PRO A 483 27.92 19.41 -23.94
N ARG A 484 28.09 20.70 -23.66
CA ARG A 484 27.09 21.74 -23.90
C ARG A 484 26.55 21.77 -25.34
N LYS A 485 27.40 21.55 -26.35
CA LYS A 485 26.98 21.58 -27.76
C LYS A 485 26.14 20.36 -28.14
N PRO A 486 26.59 19.09 -27.92
CA PRO A 486 25.73 17.94 -28.14
C PRO A 486 24.44 17.92 -27.30
N ALA A 487 24.48 18.39 -26.05
CA ALA A 487 23.28 18.52 -25.22
C ALA A 487 22.23 19.46 -25.86
N ARG A 488 22.70 20.60 -26.38
CA ARG A 488 21.84 21.55 -27.10
C ARG A 488 21.25 20.93 -28.37
N GLU A 489 22.09 20.28 -29.19
CA GLU A 489 21.64 19.60 -30.41
C GLU A 489 20.57 18.54 -30.12
N LEU A 490 20.72 17.81 -29.01
CA LEU A 490 19.75 16.83 -28.54
C LEU A 490 18.42 17.49 -28.17
N LEU A 491 18.43 18.58 -27.39
CA LEU A 491 17.24 19.32 -26.99
C LEU A 491 16.51 19.94 -28.19
N GLU A 492 17.28 20.55 -29.11
CA GLU A 492 16.74 21.12 -30.36
C GLU A 492 16.11 20.06 -31.25
N ALA A 493 16.64 18.81 -31.29
CA ALA A 493 16.02 17.70 -32.01
C ALA A 493 14.63 17.33 -31.46
N PHE A 494 14.36 17.64 -30.20
CA PHE A 494 13.03 17.49 -29.58
C PHE A 494 12.20 18.78 -29.61
N GLY A 495 12.62 19.81 -30.36
CA GLY A 495 11.91 21.08 -30.45
C GLY A 495 12.02 21.97 -29.22
N ILE A 496 12.91 21.64 -28.29
CA ILE A 496 13.15 22.46 -27.08
C ILE A 496 14.06 23.65 -27.45
N PRO A 497 13.59 24.89 -27.36
CA PRO A 497 14.37 26.05 -27.75
C PRO A 497 15.54 26.28 -26.80
N CYS A 498 16.76 26.34 -27.32
CA CYS A 498 17.98 26.55 -26.54
C CYS A 498 18.60 27.92 -26.82
N ARG A 499 18.90 28.70 -25.78
CA ARG A 499 19.64 29.96 -25.88
C ARG A 499 21.12 29.75 -25.61
N SER A 500 21.99 30.45 -26.34
CA SER A 500 23.44 30.36 -26.20
C SER A 500 24.02 31.29 -25.10
N THR A 501 23.28 32.32 -24.73
CA THR A 501 23.71 33.33 -23.73
C THR A 501 22.98 33.13 -22.42
N PRO A 502 23.64 33.21 -21.25
CA PRO A 502 22.97 33.23 -19.97
C PRO A 502 21.99 34.41 -19.90
N THR A 503 20.83 34.20 -19.30
CA THR A 503 19.93 35.32 -18.98
C THR A 503 20.64 36.31 -18.08
N PRO A 504 20.56 37.63 -18.33
CA PRO A 504 21.19 38.62 -17.46
C PRO A 504 20.74 38.45 -16.01
N ARG A 505 21.68 38.41 -15.08
CA ARG A 505 21.39 38.43 -13.64
C ARG A 505 20.69 39.76 -13.33
N GLY A 506 19.39 39.73 -13.06
CA GLY A 506 18.59 40.91 -12.72
C GLY A 506 17.17 40.95 -13.32
N GLY A 507 16.79 39.98 -14.15
CA GLY A 507 15.39 39.81 -14.58
C GLY A 507 14.52 39.19 -13.47
N GLN A 508 13.22 39.51 -13.47
CA GLN A 508 12.23 38.95 -12.52
C GLN A 508 11.94 37.44 -12.74
N GLY A 509 12.65 36.76 -13.66
CA GLY A 509 12.48 35.34 -13.93
C GLY A 509 13.26 34.45 -12.94
N ARG A 510 12.67 33.34 -12.54
CA ARG A 510 13.38 32.27 -11.82
C ARG A 510 13.75 31.15 -12.79
N GLU A 511 14.88 30.51 -12.50
CA GLU A 511 15.33 29.34 -13.25
C GLU A 511 14.51 28.11 -12.85
N LEU A 512 14.07 27.31 -13.80
CA LEU A 512 13.60 25.94 -13.58
C LEU A 512 14.75 24.99 -13.88
N HIS A 513 14.87 23.97 -13.05
CA HIS A 513 15.84 22.91 -13.23
C HIS A 513 15.12 21.63 -13.69
N VAL A 514 15.60 21.05 -14.78
CA VAL A 514 15.15 19.73 -15.25
C VAL A 514 16.37 18.85 -15.47
N GLN A 515 16.36 17.69 -14.85
CA GLN A 515 17.46 16.72 -14.97
C GLN A 515 16.90 15.32 -15.13
N VAL A 516 17.51 14.51 -16.00
CA VAL A 516 17.26 13.07 -16.07
C VAL A 516 18.40 12.36 -15.36
N ILE A 517 18.06 11.57 -14.37
CA ILE A 517 19.01 10.73 -13.63
C ILE A 517 18.65 9.26 -13.83
N ARG A 518 19.63 8.38 -13.68
CA ARG A 518 19.40 6.94 -13.66
C ARG A 518 19.32 6.46 -12.22
N ASP A 519 18.09 6.12 -11.79
CA ASP A 519 17.91 5.42 -10.52
C ASP A 519 18.37 3.96 -10.68
N PRO A 520 19.10 3.40 -9.70
CA PRO A 520 19.64 2.05 -9.81
C PRO A 520 18.58 0.94 -9.85
N VAL A 521 17.37 1.21 -9.35
CA VAL A 521 16.25 0.25 -9.28
C VAL A 521 15.25 0.52 -10.40
N PHE A 522 14.75 1.77 -10.49
CA PHE A 522 13.64 2.13 -11.40
C PHE A 522 14.09 2.64 -12.77
N GLY A 523 15.40 2.81 -12.99
CA GLY A 523 15.93 3.31 -14.26
C GLY A 523 15.83 4.83 -14.40
N PRO A 524 15.46 5.37 -15.58
CA PRO A 524 15.44 6.82 -15.78
C PRO A 524 14.36 7.49 -14.93
N ALA A 525 14.74 8.55 -14.23
CA ALA A 525 13.85 9.41 -13.46
C ALA A 525 14.09 10.87 -13.85
N ILE A 526 13.02 11.65 -13.97
CA ILE A 526 13.05 13.05 -14.32
C ILE A 526 12.88 13.84 -13.02
N HIS A 527 13.90 14.63 -12.70
CA HIS A 527 13.90 15.57 -11.59
C HIS A 527 13.65 16.97 -12.15
N PHE A 528 12.71 17.69 -11.57
CA PHE A 528 12.40 19.06 -11.97
C PHE A 528 11.93 19.89 -10.77
N GLY A 529 12.06 21.21 -10.87
CA GLY A 529 11.67 22.13 -9.81
C GLY A 529 12.27 23.51 -10.01
N LEU A 530 12.13 24.36 -9.00
CA LEU A 530 12.75 25.67 -9.00
C LEU A 530 14.26 25.55 -8.93
N GLY A 531 14.97 26.15 -9.88
CA GLY A 531 16.40 26.35 -9.87
C GLY A 531 16.79 27.45 -8.88
N GLY A 532 18.04 27.43 -8.44
CA GLY A 532 18.60 28.44 -7.54
C GLY A 532 19.91 28.00 -6.91
N SER A 533 20.60 28.91 -6.22
CA SER A 533 21.80 28.58 -5.49
C SER A 533 21.48 27.71 -4.25
N PRO A 534 22.32 26.73 -3.90
CA PRO A 534 22.19 25.96 -2.66
C PRO A 534 22.08 26.81 -1.38
N ARG A 535 22.49 28.08 -1.45
CA ARG A 535 22.43 29.04 -0.34
C ARG A 535 21.04 29.59 -0.04
N THR A 536 20.06 29.42 -0.96
CA THR A 536 18.71 29.99 -0.76
C THR A 536 17.74 29.02 -0.10
N GLY A 537 18.14 27.78 0.22
CA GLY A 537 17.32 26.80 0.96
C GLY A 537 16.04 26.31 0.26
N LEU A 538 15.76 26.80 -0.94
CA LEU A 538 14.55 26.51 -1.72
C LEU A 538 14.88 25.50 -2.83
N HIS A 539 15.23 24.28 -2.45
CA HIS A 539 15.39 23.17 -3.38
C HIS A 539 14.24 22.17 -3.19
N GLU A 540 13.10 22.47 -3.76
CA GLU A 540 12.08 21.45 -3.95
C GLU A 540 12.38 20.73 -5.26
N THR A 541 12.71 19.45 -5.18
CA THR A 541 12.89 18.60 -6.35
C THR A 541 11.70 17.67 -6.47
N LEU A 542 10.91 17.88 -7.49
CA LEU A 542 9.84 16.98 -7.89
C LEU A 542 10.45 15.86 -8.73
N VAL A 543 9.94 14.64 -8.58
CA VAL A 543 10.43 13.48 -9.33
C VAL A 543 9.28 12.80 -10.05
N ALA A 544 9.51 12.42 -11.29
CA ALA A 544 8.55 11.66 -12.07
C ALA A 544 9.25 10.55 -12.89
N LEU A 545 8.55 9.45 -13.12
CA LEU A 545 9.05 8.35 -13.96
C LEU A 545 8.47 8.46 -15.37
N PRO A 546 9.32 8.36 -16.42
CA PRO A 546 8.86 8.36 -17.80
C PRO A 546 8.09 7.06 -18.16
N PRO A 547 7.24 7.10 -19.23
CA PRO A 547 6.86 8.27 -20.02
C PRO A 547 5.90 9.18 -19.25
N LEU A 548 6.01 10.49 -19.44
CA LEU A 548 5.14 11.50 -18.85
C LEU A 548 4.09 11.96 -19.84
N ASN A 549 2.96 12.43 -19.31
CA ASN A 549 1.95 13.22 -20.02
C ASN A 549 1.64 14.48 -19.22
N ALA A 550 0.90 15.41 -19.80
CA ALA A 550 0.56 16.68 -19.16
C ALA A 550 -0.16 16.50 -17.80
N VAL A 551 -0.94 15.43 -17.66
CA VAL A 551 -1.70 15.12 -16.43
C VAL A 551 -0.74 14.73 -15.30
N LEU A 552 0.19 13.83 -15.58
CA LEU A 552 1.19 13.39 -14.59
C LEU A 552 2.12 14.52 -14.17
N VAL A 553 2.47 15.41 -15.12
CA VAL A 553 3.28 16.61 -14.81
C VAL A 553 2.47 17.56 -13.91
N ARG A 554 1.21 17.85 -14.25
CA ARG A 554 0.35 18.69 -13.41
C ARG A 554 0.16 18.10 -12.02
N ALA A 555 -0.09 16.79 -11.94
CA ALA A 555 -0.25 16.09 -10.67
C ALA A 555 1.01 16.18 -9.79
N ALA A 556 2.19 16.08 -10.38
CA ALA A 556 3.46 16.23 -9.67
C ALA A 556 3.71 17.68 -9.21
N LEU A 557 3.14 18.67 -9.90
CA LEU A 557 3.26 20.09 -9.53
C LEU A 557 2.29 20.50 -8.40
N VAL A 558 1.14 19.83 -8.26
CA VAL A 558 0.11 20.22 -7.28
C VAL A 558 0.67 20.28 -5.86
N GLY A 559 0.48 21.41 -5.18
CA GLY A 559 0.95 21.64 -3.82
C GLY A 559 2.44 21.94 -3.69
N SER A 560 3.18 22.06 -4.81
CA SER A 560 4.61 22.36 -4.81
C SER A 560 4.89 23.86 -4.76
N SER A 561 6.07 24.25 -4.30
CA SER A 561 6.54 25.64 -4.40
C SER A 561 6.70 26.10 -5.86
N THR A 562 6.94 25.14 -6.76
CA THR A 562 6.97 25.37 -8.21
C THR A 562 5.58 25.76 -8.72
N GLU A 563 4.50 25.10 -8.29
CA GLU A 563 3.13 25.47 -8.65
C GLU A 563 2.76 26.85 -8.10
N ALA A 564 3.08 27.13 -6.83
CA ALA A 564 2.83 28.43 -6.21
C ALA A 564 3.49 29.54 -7.02
N PHE A 565 4.77 29.37 -7.39
CA PHE A 565 5.48 30.31 -8.24
C PHE A 565 4.84 30.50 -9.62
N LEU A 566 4.42 29.40 -10.28
CA LEU A 566 3.77 29.47 -11.60
C LEU A 566 2.40 30.17 -11.53
N ARG A 567 1.67 30.03 -10.43
CA ARG A 567 0.38 30.72 -10.20
C ARG A 567 0.54 32.22 -9.96
N GLU A 568 1.57 32.64 -9.24
CA GLU A 568 1.87 34.06 -8.97
C GLU A 568 2.27 34.80 -10.25
N HIS A 569 2.79 34.07 -11.26
CA HIS A 569 3.29 34.66 -12.51
C HIS A 569 2.48 34.13 -13.72
N GLU A 570 1.32 34.71 -13.97
CA GLU A 570 0.40 34.28 -15.07
C GLU A 570 1.07 34.19 -16.46
N GLY A 571 2.04 35.02 -16.76
CA GLY A 571 2.81 34.95 -18.00
C GLY A 571 3.72 33.74 -18.10
N ALA A 572 4.31 33.29 -16.98
CA ALA A 572 5.11 32.09 -16.89
C ALA A 572 4.25 30.81 -16.98
N ARG A 573 3.00 30.87 -16.51
CA ARG A 573 2.02 29.80 -16.59
C ARG A 573 1.65 29.47 -18.04
N ARG A 574 1.49 30.50 -18.89
CA ARG A 574 1.18 30.33 -20.32
C ARG A 574 2.33 29.64 -21.05
N ALA A 575 3.57 30.09 -20.84
CA ALA A 575 4.74 29.48 -21.44
C ALA A 575 5.01 28.03 -20.98
N ALA A 576 4.74 27.71 -19.71
CA ALA A 576 4.88 26.35 -19.19
C ALA A 576 3.76 25.40 -19.61
N THR A 577 2.63 25.93 -20.10
CA THR A 577 1.50 25.12 -20.60
C THR A 577 1.61 24.88 -22.11
N GLU A 578 2.33 25.75 -22.82
CA GLU A 578 2.56 25.70 -24.27
C GLU A 578 3.85 24.93 -24.65
N ALA A 579 4.76 24.68 -23.69
CA ALA A 579 5.96 23.86 -23.84
C ALA A 579 5.75 22.41 -23.37
#